data_dc62b41e86e7c2a0df451422a2362bd7
#
_entry.id   dc62b41e86e7c2a0df451422a2362bd7
#
_cell.length_a   1.000
_cell.length_b   1.000
_cell.length_c   1.000
_cell.angle_alpha   90.00
_cell.angle_beta   90.00
_cell.angle_gamma   90.00
#
_symmetry.space_group_name_H-M   'P 1'
#
loop_
_entity.id
_entity.type
_entity.pdbx_description
1 polymer ?
#
loop_
_entity_poly.entity_id
_entity_poly.type
_entity_poly.pdbx_seq_one_letter_code
_entity_poly.pdbx_strand_id
1 'polypeptide(L)'
;MFEFDAFHLARLQFAFTVSFHILFPAITIGLASYLVVLEGMWLRTRDNVWRSLYNFWLKIFAVNFGMGVVSGLVMSYQFGTNWSGFSQFAGSITGPLLLYEVLTAFFLEAGFLGVMLFGWNKVPPALHFFTTCMVALGTLVSTFWILASNSWMQTPQGFIIENGHLIPQDWLAIIFNPSFPYRLF
;
A
#
# COMPACT_ATOMS: atom_id res chain seq x y z
N MET A 1 28.88 -27.37 3.16
CA MET A 1 28.18 -26.62 4.20
C MET A 1 28.00 -25.20 3.64
N PHE A 2 26.78 -24.73 3.43
CA PHE A 2 26.61 -23.35 2.96
C PHE A 2 27.01 -22.43 4.12
N GLU A 3 28.13 -21.74 4.03
CA GLU A 3 28.45 -20.65 4.93
C GLU A 3 27.56 -19.46 4.56
N PHE A 4 26.58 -19.15 5.41
CA PHE A 4 25.79 -17.95 5.31
C PHE A 4 26.65 -16.77 5.79
N ASP A 5 27.29 -16.09 4.86
CA ASP A 5 27.95 -14.81 5.15
C ASP A 5 26.92 -13.67 5.33
N ALA A 6 27.38 -12.53 5.81
CA ALA A 6 26.53 -11.38 6.07
C ALA A 6 25.73 -10.90 4.83
N PHE A 7 26.30 -11.06 3.63
CA PHE A 7 25.65 -10.70 2.38
C PHE A 7 24.46 -11.60 2.06
N HIS A 8 24.61 -12.93 2.21
CA HIS A 8 23.51 -13.88 1.99
C HIS A 8 22.41 -13.69 3.03
N LEU A 9 22.75 -13.44 4.28
CA LEU A 9 21.77 -13.15 5.34
C LEU A 9 21.00 -11.86 5.06
N ALA A 10 21.67 -10.79 4.60
CA ALA A 10 21.01 -9.54 4.23
C ALA A 10 20.02 -9.71 3.05
N ARG A 11 20.38 -10.50 2.03
CA ARG A 11 19.49 -10.83 0.91
C ARG A 11 18.29 -11.67 1.35
N LEU A 12 18.48 -12.65 2.21
CA LEU A 12 17.38 -13.45 2.75
C LEU A 12 16.44 -12.60 3.59
N GLN A 13 16.97 -11.72 4.44
CA GLN A 13 16.18 -10.79 5.23
C GLN A 13 15.35 -9.85 4.33
N PHE A 14 15.96 -9.29 3.27
CA PHE A 14 15.25 -8.46 2.29
C PHE A 14 14.14 -9.27 1.61
N ALA A 15 14.45 -10.43 1.06
CA ALA A 15 13.49 -11.28 0.37
C ALA A 15 12.31 -11.66 1.26
N PHE A 16 12.57 -12.04 2.51
CA PHE A 16 11.54 -12.37 3.49
C PHE A 16 10.65 -11.15 3.79
N THR A 17 11.25 -10.01 4.14
CA THR A 17 10.51 -8.81 4.53
C THR A 17 9.59 -8.31 3.42
N VAL A 18 10.11 -8.22 2.19
CA VAL A 18 9.33 -7.74 1.03
C VAL A 18 8.25 -8.75 0.64
N SER A 19 8.59 -10.04 0.55
CA SER A 19 7.62 -11.08 0.17
C SER A 19 6.50 -11.23 1.20
N PHE A 20 6.83 -11.15 2.48
CA PHE A 20 5.84 -11.20 3.56
C PHE A 20 4.90 -9.99 3.49
N HIS A 21 5.45 -8.78 3.33
CA HIS A 21 4.64 -7.58 3.29
C HIS A 21 3.68 -7.54 2.09
N ILE A 22 4.15 -7.85 0.87
CA ILE A 22 3.36 -7.68 -0.37
C ILE A 22 2.09 -8.54 -0.40
N LEU A 23 2.04 -9.65 0.34
CA LEU A 23 0.88 -10.53 0.38
C LEU A 23 -0.37 -9.83 0.93
N PHE A 24 -0.21 -9.03 1.99
CA PHE A 24 -1.34 -8.39 2.66
C PHE A 24 -1.94 -7.25 1.83
N PRO A 25 -1.18 -6.27 1.32
CA PRO A 25 -1.72 -5.25 0.43
C PRO A 25 -2.40 -5.84 -0.81
N ALA A 26 -1.80 -6.85 -1.46
CA ALA A 26 -2.40 -7.48 -2.63
C ALA A 26 -3.80 -8.06 -2.34
N ILE A 27 -3.97 -8.70 -1.18
CA ILE A 27 -5.27 -9.23 -0.75
C ILE A 27 -6.22 -8.10 -0.35
N THR A 28 -5.74 -7.09 0.40
CA THR A 28 -6.60 -6.00 0.92
C THR A 28 -7.13 -5.11 -0.18
N ILE A 29 -6.37 -4.81 -1.23
CA ILE A 29 -6.84 -4.05 -2.39
C ILE A 29 -8.04 -4.73 -3.06
N GLY A 30 -7.91 -6.03 -3.33
CA GLY A 30 -9.00 -6.83 -3.91
C GLY A 30 -10.22 -6.91 -2.98
N LEU A 31 -9.99 -7.17 -1.68
CA LEU A 31 -11.07 -7.26 -0.70
C LEU A 31 -11.78 -5.92 -0.47
N ALA A 32 -11.06 -4.80 -0.39
CA ALA A 32 -11.68 -3.49 -0.24
C ALA A 32 -12.64 -3.19 -1.40
N SER A 33 -12.18 -3.41 -2.63
CA SER A 33 -13.00 -3.25 -3.84
C SER A 33 -14.21 -4.19 -3.85
N TYR A 34 -14.03 -5.44 -3.43
CA TYR A 34 -15.11 -6.42 -3.32
C TYR A 34 -16.14 -6.03 -2.26
N LEU A 35 -15.72 -5.49 -1.10
CA LEU A 35 -16.60 -4.99 -0.06
C LEU A 35 -17.47 -3.84 -0.54
N VAL A 36 -16.94 -2.93 -1.37
CA VAL A 36 -17.75 -1.88 -2.02
C VAL A 36 -18.88 -2.50 -2.85
N VAL A 37 -18.58 -3.53 -3.64
CA VAL A 37 -19.59 -4.22 -4.46
C VAL A 37 -20.65 -4.88 -3.57
N LEU A 38 -20.25 -5.60 -2.54
CA LEU A 38 -21.20 -6.30 -1.64
C LEU A 38 -22.12 -5.33 -0.92
N GLU A 39 -21.59 -4.23 -0.40
CA GLU A 39 -22.39 -3.22 0.28
C GLU A 39 -23.29 -2.44 -0.69
N GLY A 40 -22.79 -2.11 -1.87
CA GLY A 40 -23.59 -1.51 -2.95
C GLY A 40 -24.76 -2.40 -3.38
N MET A 41 -24.55 -3.70 -3.51
CA MET A 41 -25.61 -4.67 -3.80
C MET A 41 -26.64 -4.77 -2.66
N TRP A 42 -26.19 -4.76 -1.41
CA TRP A 42 -27.10 -4.70 -0.27
C TRP A 42 -27.93 -3.41 -0.27
N LEU A 43 -27.34 -2.27 -0.52
CA LEU A 43 -28.06 -0.99 -0.60
C LEU A 43 -29.14 -1.00 -1.67
N ARG A 44 -28.88 -1.63 -2.83
CA ARG A 44 -29.78 -1.72 -3.96
C ARG A 44 -30.92 -2.74 -3.74
N THR A 45 -30.59 -3.92 -3.22
CA THR A 45 -31.54 -5.04 -3.14
C THR A 45 -32.19 -5.20 -1.77
N ARG A 46 -31.54 -4.70 -0.71
CA ARG A 46 -31.90 -4.92 0.70
C ARG A 46 -31.90 -6.39 1.11
N ASP A 47 -31.33 -7.26 0.31
CA ASP A 47 -31.20 -8.68 0.63
C ASP A 47 -30.09 -8.92 1.67
N ASN A 48 -30.45 -9.61 2.73
CA ASN A 48 -29.55 -9.91 3.85
C ASN A 48 -28.39 -10.85 3.47
N VAL A 49 -28.47 -11.55 2.36
CA VAL A 49 -27.37 -12.38 1.85
C VAL A 49 -26.14 -11.52 1.60
N TRP A 50 -26.30 -10.37 0.92
CA TRP A 50 -25.20 -9.44 0.64
C TRP A 50 -24.58 -8.85 1.91
N ARG A 51 -25.44 -8.52 2.88
CA ARG A 51 -24.98 -8.05 4.20
C ARG A 51 -24.18 -9.13 4.94
N SER A 52 -24.63 -10.36 4.91
CA SER A 52 -23.94 -11.48 5.57
C SER A 52 -22.57 -11.74 4.94
N LEU A 53 -22.50 -11.70 3.59
CA LEU A 53 -21.24 -11.81 2.86
C LEU A 53 -20.30 -10.65 3.18
N TYR A 54 -20.80 -9.41 3.19
CA TYR A 54 -20.03 -8.23 3.58
C TYR A 54 -19.42 -8.41 4.97
N ASN A 55 -20.22 -8.76 5.97
CA ASN A 55 -19.74 -8.93 7.35
C ASN A 55 -18.73 -10.07 7.51
N PHE A 56 -18.85 -11.12 6.70
CA PHE A 56 -17.89 -12.23 6.68
C PHE A 56 -16.54 -11.74 6.14
N TRP A 57 -16.54 -11.14 4.95
CA TRP A 57 -15.32 -10.69 4.28
C TRP A 57 -14.69 -9.49 4.96
N LEU A 58 -15.48 -8.62 5.62
CA LEU A 58 -14.98 -7.50 6.40
C LEU A 58 -14.03 -7.94 7.54
N LYS A 59 -14.31 -9.06 8.18
CA LYS A 59 -13.44 -9.61 9.24
C LYS A 59 -12.09 -10.06 8.68
N ILE A 60 -12.11 -10.71 7.51
CA ILE A 60 -10.90 -11.14 6.82
C ILE A 60 -10.10 -9.92 6.36
N PHE A 61 -10.78 -8.92 5.80
CA PHE A 61 -10.18 -7.64 5.42
C PHE A 61 -9.49 -6.97 6.60
N ALA A 62 -10.17 -6.85 7.75
CA ALA A 62 -9.63 -6.18 8.93
C ALA A 62 -8.33 -6.82 9.43
N VAL A 63 -8.26 -8.16 9.46
CA VAL A 63 -7.05 -8.90 9.85
C VAL A 63 -5.93 -8.66 8.84
N ASN A 64 -6.21 -8.82 7.54
CA ASN A 64 -5.20 -8.61 6.50
C ASN A 64 -4.71 -7.17 6.46
N PHE A 65 -5.60 -6.19 6.61
CA PHE A 65 -5.23 -4.77 6.67
C PHE A 65 -4.31 -4.50 7.87
N GLY A 66 -4.67 -4.98 9.06
CA GLY A 66 -3.83 -4.84 10.26
C GLY A 66 -2.43 -5.45 10.08
N MET A 67 -2.35 -6.65 9.48
CA MET A 67 -1.07 -7.29 9.16
C MET A 67 -0.27 -6.51 8.11
N GLY A 68 -0.95 -5.93 7.11
CA GLY A 68 -0.35 -5.03 6.12
C GLY A 68 0.29 -3.82 6.78
N VAL A 69 -0.43 -3.13 7.66
CA VAL A 69 0.09 -1.97 8.41
C VAL A 69 1.29 -2.35 9.25
N VAL A 70 1.21 -3.41 10.05
CA VAL A 70 2.33 -3.85 10.92
C VAL A 70 3.56 -4.22 10.10
N SER A 71 3.40 -5.01 9.04
CA SER A 71 4.52 -5.40 8.18
C SER A 71 5.09 -4.21 7.38
N GLY A 72 4.27 -3.24 7.01
CA GLY A 72 4.68 -1.98 6.37
C GLY A 72 5.53 -1.10 7.28
N LEU A 73 5.16 -1.00 8.56
CA LEU A 73 5.98 -0.31 9.57
C LEU A 73 7.34 -0.98 9.72
N VAL A 74 7.39 -2.32 9.81
CA VAL A 74 8.66 -3.07 9.84
C VAL A 74 9.49 -2.76 8.59
N MET A 75 8.89 -2.76 7.40
CA MET A 75 9.58 -2.43 6.16
C MET A 75 10.12 -1.00 6.16
N SER A 76 9.36 -0.03 6.67
CA SER A 76 9.79 1.36 6.79
C SER A 76 11.03 1.51 7.70
N TYR A 77 11.12 0.75 8.76
CA TYR A 77 12.33 0.70 9.60
C TYR A 77 13.57 0.19 8.86
N GLN A 78 13.41 -0.73 7.89
CA GLN A 78 14.52 -1.26 7.13
C GLN A 78 15.24 -0.20 6.29
N PHE A 79 14.52 0.81 5.80
CA PHE A 79 15.10 1.93 5.06
C PHE A 79 16.09 2.75 5.92
N GLY A 80 15.85 2.87 7.23
CA GLY A 80 16.75 3.55 8.15
C GLY A 80 17.83 2.66 8.78
N THR A 81 17.73 1.35 8.62
CA THR A 81 18.62 0.36 9.24
C THR A 81 19.34 -0.48 8.20
N ASN A 82 18.80 -1.65 7.86
CA ASN A 82 19.46 -2.62 6.97
C ASN A 82 19.63 -2.11 5.53
N TRP A 83 18.76 -1.19 5.06
CA TRP A 83 18.81 -0.62 3.71
C TRP A 83 19.28 0.83 3.69
N SER A 84 19.98 1.27 4.74
CA SER A 84 20.42 2.68 4.92
C SER A 84 21.28 3.17 3.76
N GLY A 85 22.16 2.34 3.18
CA GLY A 85 22.97 2.72 2.01
C GLY A 85 22.10 3.09 0.80
N PHE A 86 21.04 2.33 0.53
CA PHE A 86 20.06 2.68 -0.51
C PHE A 86 19.34 3.99 -0.19
N SER A 87 18.88 4.15 1.06
CA SER A 87 18.17 5.35 1.50
C SER A 87 19.04 6.61 1.44
N GLN A 88 20.32 6.50 1.74
CA GLN A 88 21.27 7.63 1.58
C GLN A 88 21.44 8.01 0.11
N PHE A 89 21.48 7.03 -0.78
CA PHE A 89 21.67 7.29 -2.21
C PHE A 89 20.38 7.77 -2.90
N ALA A 90 19.26 7.09 -2.69
CA ALA A 90 17.99 7.29 -3.42
C ALA A 90 16.88 7.97 -2.61
N GLY A 91 17.12 8.30 -1.34
CA GLY A 91 16.10 8.81 -0.41
C GLY A 91 15.49 10.15 -0.81
N SER A 92 16.22 10.99 -1.55
CA SER A 92 15.69 12.23 -2.11
C SER A 92 14.54 12.03 -3.10
N ILE A 93 14.41 10.85 -3.69
CA ILE A 93 13.35 10.49 -4.63
C ILE A 93 12.36 9.54 -3.97
N THR A 94 12.83 8.43 -3.38
CA THR A 94 11.94 7.43 -2.78
C THR A 94 11.26 7.94 -1.51
N GLY A 95 11.92 8.80 -0.74
CA GLY A 95 11.34 9.40 0.47
C GLY A 95 10.06 10.19 0.21
N PRO A 96 10.06 11.19 -0.69
CA PRO A 96 8.84 11.91 -1.07
C PRO A 96 7.73 10.99 -1.62
N LEU A 97 8.04 9.99 -2.45
CA LEU A 97 7.03 9.06 -2.97
C LEU A 97 6.35 8.26 -1.85
N LEU A 98 7.12 7.74 -0.89
CA LEU A 98 6.59 7.04 0.28
C LEU A 98 5.85 7.99 1.22
N LEU A 99 6.30 9.25 1.36
CA LEU A 99 5.60 10.27 2.15
C LEU A 99 4.22 10.59 1.55
N TYR A 100 4.12 10.74 0.23
CA TYR A 100 2.84 10.96 -0.45
C TYR A 100 1.90 9.77 -0.28
N GLU A 101 2.41 8.55 -0.29
CA GLU A 101 1.62 7.36 0.05
C GLU A 101 1.00 7.50 1.44
N VAL A 102 1.81 7.78 2.46
CA VAL A 102 1.31 7.92 3.83
C VAL A 102 0.28 9.04 3.94
N LEU A 103 0.55 10.21 3.37
CA LEU A 103 -0.32 11.39 3.49
C LEU A 103 -1.64 11.25 2.73
N THR A 104 -1.63 10.66 1.53
CA THR A 104 -2.80 10.64 0.64
C THR A 104 -3.58 9.34 0.68
N ALA A 105 -2.98 8.24 1.13
CA ALA A 105 -3.59 6.93 1.19
C ALA A 105 -3.78 6.43 2.62
N PHE A 106 -2.71 6.22 3.37
CA PHE A 106 -2.80 5.63 4.70
C PHE A 106 -3.69 6.45 5.66
N PHE A 107 -3.58 7.78 5.68
CA PHE A 107 -4.47 8.61 6.51
C PHE A 107 -5.91 8.59 6.03
N LEU A 108 -6.15 8.48 4.72
CA LEU A 108 -7.50 8.30 4.18
C LEU A 108 -8.09 6.96 4.64
N GLU A 109 -7.35 5.87 4.49
CA GLU A 109 -7.77 4.54 4.94
C GLU A 109 -8.04 4.51 6.45
N ALA A 110 -7.08 4.93 7.27
CA ALA A 110 -7.20 4.91 8.71
C ALA A 110 -8.35 5.78 9.23
N GLY A 111 -8.59 6.94 8.60
CA GLY A 111 -9.66 7.86 8.97
C GLY A 111 -11.06 7.27 8.79
N PHE A 112 -11.27 6.50 7.72
CA PHE A 112 -12.57 5.91 7.43
C PHE A 112 -12.73 4.47 7.92
N LEU A 113 -11.63 3.75 8.18
CA LEU A 113 -11.64 2.35 8.60
C LEU A 113 -12.47 2.12 9.87
N GLY A 114 -12.37 3.01 10.84
CA GLY A 114 -13.12 2.92 12.09
C GLY A 114 -14.64 2.92 11.88
N VAL A 115 -15.12 3.76 10.98
CA VAL A 115 -16.55 3.81 10.60
C VAL A 115 -16.93 2.58 9.79
N MET A 116 -16.10 2.16 8.85
CA MET A 116 -16.32 0.94 8.05
C MET A 116 -16.44 -0.32 8.93
N LEU A 117 -15.60 -0.44 9.97
CA LEU A 117 -15.59 -1.62 10.85
C LEU A 117 -16.70 -1.59 11.91
N PHE A 118 -17.00 -0.43 12.49
CA PHE A 118 -17.83 -0.31 13.69
C PHE A 118 -19.07 0.58 13.51
N GLY A 119 -19.26 1.18 12.33
CA GLY A 119 -20.29 2.17 12.05
C GLY A 119 -21.63 1.60 11.59
N TRP A 120 -21.73 0.31 11.25
CA TRP A 120 -22.87 -0.29 10.54
C TRP A 120 -24.25 0.10 11.10
N ASN A 121 -24.40 0.10 12.44
CA ASN A 121 -25.64 0.48 13.10
C ASN A 121 -25.59 1.87 13.75
N LYS A 122 -24.53 2.65 13.53
CA LYS A 122 -24.28 3.94 14.18
C LYS A 122 -24.39 5.12 13.23
N VAL A 123 -24.24 4.87 11.92
CA VAL A 123 -24.31 5.91 10.90
C VAL A 123 -25.34 5.53 9.82
N PRO A 124 -25.88 6.49 9.07
CA PRO A 124 -26.77 6.20 7.95
C PRO A 124 -26.08 5.28 6.92
N PRO A 125 -26.83 4.37 6.25
CA PRO A 125 -26.26 3.41 5.30
C PRO A 125 -25.47 4.07 4.15
N ALA A 126 -25.91 5.22 3.68
CA ALA A 126 -25.19 5.97 2.63
C ALA A 126 -23.82 6.47 3.10
N LEU A 127 -23.73 6.94 4.36
CA LEU A 127 -22.45 7.36 4.95
C LEU A 127 -21.53 6.17 5.19
N HIS A 128 -22.08 5.02 5.64
CA HIS A 128 -21.30 3.79 5.79
C HIS A 128 -20.72 3.34 4.45
N PHE A 129 -21.53 3.29 3.41
CA PHE A 129 -21.08 2.96 2.05
C PHE A 129 -20.02 3.93 1.54
N PHE A 130 -20.19 5.23 1.79
CA PHE A 130 -19.17 6.23 1.45
C PHE A 130 -17.84 5.92 2.14
N THR A 131 -17.84 5.53 3.42
CA THR A 131 -16.59 5.17 4.10
C THR A 131 -15.94 3.92 3.52
N THR A 132 -16.72 2.90 3.14
CA THR A 132 -16.22 1.71 2.44
C THR A 132 -15.57 2.10 1.09
N CYS A 133 -16.19 3.01 0.33
CA CYS A 133 -15.61 3.53 -0.90
C CYS A 133 -14.30 4.29 -0.65
N MET A 134 -14.22 5.09 0.42
CA MET A 134 -13.02 5.86 0.74
C MET A 134 -11.86 4.96 1.17
N VAL A 135 -12.12 3.90 1.93
CA VAL A 135 -11.10 2.89 2.26
C VAL A 135 -10.61 2.19 0.98
N ALA A 136 -11.52 1.77 0.09
CA ALA A 136 -11.13 1.16 -1.18
C ALA A 136 -10.34 2.12 -2.08
N LEU A 137 -10.73 3.39 -2.14
CA LEU A 137 -9.97 4.41 -2.86
C LEU A 137 -8.58 4.60 -2.27
N GLY A 138 -8.46 4.62 -0.94
CA GLY A 138 -7.18 4.71 -0.23
C GLY A 138 -6.24 3.57 -0.64
N THR A 139 -6.72 2.31 -0.65
CA THR A 139 -5.90 1.17 -1.08
C THR A 139 -5.41 1.28 -2.52
N LEU A 140 -6.22 1.85 -3.43
CA LEU A 140 -5.82 2.08 -4.83
C LEU A 140 -4.79 3.21 -4.95
N VAL A 141 -4.95 4.30 -4.18
CA VAL A 141 -3.99 5.41 -4.15
C VAL A 141 -2.66 4.97 -3.53
N SER A 142 -2.69 4.15 -2.48
CA SER A 142 -1.49 3.52 -1.90
C SER A 142 -0.77 2.67 -2.96
N THR A 143 -1.51 1.82 -3.67
CA THR A 143 -0.97 1.02 -4.78
C THR A 143 -0.28 1.87 -5.83
N PHE A 144 -0.89 2.99 -6.23
CA PHE A 144 -0.31 3.91 -7.19
C PHE A 144 1.07 4.42 -6.73
N TRP A 145 1.20 4.92 -5.52
CA TRP A 145 2.46 5.48 -5.01
C TRP A 145 3.54 4.41 -4.80
N ILE A 146 3.17 3.27 -4.26
CA ILE A 146 4.11 2.15 -4.06
C ILE A 146 4.61 1.61 -5.40
N LEU A 147 3.72 1.46 -6.39
CA LEU A 147 4.13 1.02 -7.72
C LEU A 147 4.93 2.07 -8.47
N ALA A 148 4.66 3.36 -8.29
CA ALA A 148 5.50 4.44 -8.82
C ALA A 148 6.94 4.36 -8.28
N SER A 149 7.09 4.20 -6.95
CA SER A 149 8.40 4.01 -6.32
C SER A 149 9.08 2.72 -6.77
N ASN A 150 8.37 1.60 -6.76
CA ASN A 150 8.91 0.29 -7.17
C ASN A 150 9.32 0.25 -8.64
N SER A 151 8.52 0.83 -9.53
CA SER A 151 8.83 0.90 -10.97
C SER A 151 10.02 1.81 -11.23
N TRP A 152 10.12 2.94 -10.53
CA TRP A 152 11.26 3.85 -10.65
C TRP A 152 12.58 3.16 -10.28
N MET A 153 12.62 2.33 -9.26
CA MET A 153 13.81 1.55 -8.90
C MET A 153 14.28 0.61 -10.00
N GLN A 154 13.41 0.19 -10.93
CA GLN A 154 13.74 -0.69 -12.05
C GLN A 154 14.15 0.07 -13.31
N THR A 155 13.50 1.21 -13.57
CA THR A 155 13.76 2.08 -14.74
C THR A 155 13.93 3.52 -14.26
N PRO A 156 15.04 3.81 -13.54
CA PRO A 156 15.25 5.12 -12.92
C PRO A 156 15.49 6.20 -13.99
N GLN A 157 14.75 7.31 -13.88
CA GLN A 157 14.88 8.49 -14.71
C GLN A 157 14.40 9.76 -13.98
N GLY A 158 14.55 10.93 -14.59
CA GLY A 158 14.07 12.20 -14.05
C GLY A 158 14.95 12.78 -12.93
N PHE A 159 16.24 12.40 -12.86
CA PHE A 159 17.19 12.88 -11.86
C PHE A 159 18.56 13.13 -12.46
N ILE A 160 19.40 13.85 -11.72
CA ILE A 160 20.83 13.96 -11.95
C ILE A 160 21.60 13.44 -10.72
N ILE A 161 22.88 13.16 -10.89
CA ILE A 161 23.76 12.75 -9.79
C ILE A 161 24.70 13.92 -9.47
N GLU A 162 24.60 14.43 -8.25
CA GLU A 162 25.51 15.46 -7.75
C GLU A 162 26.11 15.02 -6.40
N ASN A 163 27.43 15.08 -6.29
CA ASN A 163 28.17 14.71 -5.07
C ASN A 163 27.79 13.29 -4.53
N GLY A 164 27.47 12.36 -5.42
CA GLY A 164 27.10 10.99 -5.05
C GLY A 164 25.66 10.82 -4.56
N HIS A 165 24.82 11.86 -4.68
CA HIS A 165 23.40 11.81 -4.33
C HIS A 165 22.52 12.03 -5.56
N LEU A 166 21.33 11.42 -5.57
CA LEU A 166 20.33 11.63 -6.62
C LEU A 166 19.57 12.94 -6.32
N ILE A 167 19.52 13.82 -7.30
CA ILE A 167 18.75 15.08 -7.22
C ILE A 167 17.59 14.99 -8.20
N PRO A 168 16.32 15.01 -7.73
CA PRO A 168 15.16 14.95 -8.62
C PRO A 168 15.08 16.21 -9.48
N GLN A 169 14.84 16.04 -10.80
CA GLN A 169 14.69 17.11 -11.76
C GLN A 169 13.29 17.15 -12.39
N ASP A 170 12.73 15.98 -12.67
CA ASP A 170 11.41 15.84 -13.30
C ASP A 170 10.57 14.79 -12.57
N TRP A 171 9.65 15.27 -11.74
CA TRP A 171 8.76 14.40 -10.97
C TRP A 171 7.77 13.62 -11.83
N LEU A 172 7.34 14.14 -12.98
CA LEU A 172 6.47 13.41 -13.89
C LEU A 172 7.21 12.22 -14.51
N ALA A 173 8.47 12.44 -14.94
CA ALA A 173 9.31 11.35 -15.43
C ALA A 173 9.64 10.33 -14.33
N ILE A 174 9.81 10.76 -13.09
CA ILE A 174 10.03 9.87 -11.94
C ILE A 174 8.79 8.98 -11.70
N ILE A 175 7.61 9.58 -11.61
CA ILE A 175 6.37 8.86 -11.29
C ILE A 175 5.93 7.98 -12.47
N PHE A 176 5.88 8.54 -13.68
CA PHE A 176 5.44 7.86 -14.90
C PHE A 176 6.63 7.30 -15.69
N ASN A 177 7.56 6.66 -15.00
CA ASN A 177 8.72 6.02 -15.66
C ASN A 177 8.28 4.88 -16.60
N PRO A 178 9.16 4.41 -17.53
CA PRO A 178 8.78 3.47 -18.56
C PRO A 178 8.17 2.14 -18.07
N SER A 179 8.54 1.67 -16.88
CA SER A 179 8.01 0.41 -16.34
C SER A 179 6.71 0.59 -15.55
N PHE A 180 6.34 1.83 -15.19
CA PHE A 180 5.17 2.10 -14.36
C PHE A 180 3.84 1.60 -14.95
N PRO A 181 3.50 1.87 -16.24
CA PRO A 181 2.23 1.40 -16.81
C PRO A 181 2.09 -0.12 -16.77
N TYR A 182 3.18 -0.85 -17.04
CA TYR A 182 3.19 -2.32 -17.06
C TYR A 182 3.12 -2.96 -15.67
N ARG A 183 3.35 -2.18 -14.61
CA ARG A 183 3.23 -2.64 -13.22
C ARG A 183 1.90 -2.29 -12.59
N LEU A 184 1.27 -1.22 -13.10
CA LEU A 184 -0.02 -0.77 -12.61
C LEU A 184 -1.19 -1.59 -13.21
N PHE A 185 -1.04 -2.09 -14.44
CA PHE A 185 -2.02 -2.89 -15.19
C PHE A 185 -1.49 -4.28 -15.48
#